data_bcf9835b3d5a1794a65bdf7ac3246789
#
_entry.id   bcf9835b3d5a1794a65bdf7ac3246789
#
_cell.length_a   1.000
_cell.length_b   1.000
_cell.length_c   1.000
_cell.angle_alpha   90.00
_cell.angle_beta   90.00
_cell.angle_gamma   90.00
#
_symmetry.space_group_name_H-M   'P 1'
#
loop_
_entity.id
_entity.type
_entity.pdbx_description
1 polymer ?
#
loop_
_entity_poly.entity_id
_entity_poly.type
_entity_poly.pdbx_seq_one_letter_code
_entity_poly.pdbx_strand_id
1 'polypeptide(L)'
;EIMPSLVGSEMCIRDRRKLRQVAFMAGKDYVERLDPAETIRLHSYEECARDNRAFGENFTVIETQSNLMEPTATLVEAVGDRYVVVTPPNTTLTTEELDHSFDLPYERAPHPRYNGKGDIPAWEMIKHSVNIHRGCFGGCSFCTISAHQGKFINSRSERSILDEVRRIASMPGLSLIHISAPTRL
;
A
#
# COMPACT_ATOMS: atom_id res chain seq x y z
N GLU A 1 -5.82 -18.96 11.13
CA GLU A 1 -6.40 -19.80 10.04
C GLU A 1 -7.06 -18.88 9.04
N ILE A 2 -6.46 -18.77 7.84
CA ILE A 2 -7.13 -18.12 6.70
C ILE A 2 -8.30 -19.04 6.35
N MET A 3 -9.51 -18.55 6.48
CA MET A 3 -10.71 -19.34 6.18
C MET A 3 -10.62 -19.93 4.77
N PRO A 4 -10.55 -21.25 4.61
CA PRO A 4 -10.41 -21.89 3.29
C PRO A 4 -11.54 -21.52 2.33
N SER A 5 -12.70 -21.11 2.85
CA SER A 5 -13.86 -20.66 2.09
C SER A 5 -13.66 -19.37 1.30
N LEU A 6 -12.63 -18.57 1.62
CA LEU A 6 -12.31 -17.33 0.92
C LEU A 6 -11.24 -17.50 -0.16
N VAL A 7 -10.55 -18.64 -0.18
CA VAL A 7 -9.48 -18.92 -1.14
C VAL A 7 -10.03 -19.88 -2.19
N GLY A 8 -10.24 -19.40 -3.40
CA GLY A 8 -10.53 -20.23 -4.56
C GLY A 8 -11.99 -20.35 -4.98
N SER A 9 -12.94 -19.62 -4.38
CA SER A 9 -14.28 -19.52 -4.96
C SER A 9 -14.27 -18.55 -6.16
N GLU A 10 -14.95 -18.91 -7.24
CA GLU A 10 -15.12 -18.01 -8.41
C GLU A 10 -15.74 -16.67 -8.00
N MET A 11 -16.55 -16.63 -6.97
CA MET A 11 -17.12 -15.44 -6.37
C MET A 11 -16.03 -14.46 -5.93
N CYS A 12 -14.98 -14.92 -5.26
CA CYS A 12 -13.86 -14.07 -4.83
C CYS A 12 -13.11 -13.43 -6.01
N ILE A 13 -13.00 -14.11 -7.14
CA ILE A 13 -12.31 -13.58 -8.34
C ILE A 13 -13.18 -12.53 -9.04
N ARG A 14 -14.48 -12.75 -9.18
CA ARG A 14 -15.42 -11.77 -9.77
C ARG A 14 -15.56 -10.51 -8.94
N ASP A 15 -15.68 -10.68 -7.63
CA ASP A 15 -15.88 -9.57 -6.71
C ASP A 15 -14.62 -8.71 -6.57
N ARG A 16 -13.43 -9.31 -6.67
CA ARG A 16 -12.16 -8.56 -6.66
C ARG A 16 -12.06 -7.52 -7.77
N ARG A 17 -12.64 -7.74 -8.94
CA ARG A 17 -12.66 -6.78 -10.04
C ARG A 17 -13.50 -5.53 -9.75
N LYS A 18 -14.35 -5.57 -8.74
CA LYS A 18 -15.16 -4.44 -8.26
C LYS A 18 -14.52 -3.70 -7.10
N LEU A 19 -13.46 -4.27 -6.53
CA LEU A 19 -12.74 -3.62 -5.45
C LEU A 19 -11.91 -2.46 -5.99
N ARG A 20 -11.71 -1.46 -5.18
CA ARG A 20 -10.76 -0.38 -5.45
C ARG A 20 -9.33 -0.88 -5.21
N GLN A 21 -8.35 -0.22 -5.83
CA GLN A 21 -6.91 -0.47 -5.67
C GLN A 21 -6.50 -1.90 -6.04
N VAL A 22 -7.06 -2.42 -7.12
CA VAL A 22 -6.75 -3.74 -7.67
C VAL A 22 -6.31 -3.63 -9.11
N ALA A 23 -5.26 -4.37 -9.47
CA ALA A 23 -4.83 -4.54 -10.85
C ALA A 23 -5.09 -5.98 -11.30
N PHE A 24 -5.63 -6.15 -12.52
CA PHE A 24 -5.91 -7.47 -13.10
C PHE A 24 -5.86 -7.45 -14.62
N MET A 25 -5.66 -8.64 -15.19
CA MET A 25 -5.75 -8.82 -16.65
C MET A 25 -7.19 -9.05 -17.09
N ALA A 26 -7.60 -8.37 -18.17
CA ALA A 26 -8.93 -8.50 -18.77
C ALA A 26 -8.86 -8.72 -20.28
N GLY A 27 -9.94 -9.28 -20.84
CA GLY A 27 -10.16 -9.33 -22.28
C GLY A 27 -10.87 -8.07 -22.80
N LYS A 28 -10.95 -7.95 -24.13
CA LYS A 28 -11.56 -6.83 -24.83
C LYS A 28 -13.01 -6.58 -24.40
N ASP A 29 -13.81 -7.64 -24.32
CA ASP A 29 -15.22 -7.55 -23.92
C ASP A 29 -15.46 -6.94 -22.54
N TYR A 30 -14.50 -7.09 -21.62
CA TYR A 30 -14.58 -6.47 -20.30
C TYR A 30 -14.32 -4.96 -20.41
N VAL A 31 -13.28 -4.58 -21.14
CA VAL A 31 -12.88 -3.17 -21.28
C VAL A 31 -13.90 -2.35 -22.05
N GLU A 32 -14.59 -2.95 -23.03
CA GLU A 32 -15.66 -2.29 -23.80
C GLU A 32 -16.92 -2.01 -22.96
N ARG A 33 -17.10 -2.70 -21.83
CA ARG A 33 -18.21 -2.47 -20.89
C ARG A 33 -17.90 -1.46 -19.79
N LEU A 34 -16.67 -1.00 -19.70
CA LEU A 34 -16.30 0.06 -18.74
C LEU A 34 -16.93 1.39 -19.19
N ASP A 35 -17.31 2.20 -18.21
CA ASP A 35 -17.81 3.55 -18.48
C ASP A 35 -16.68 4.42 -19.08
N PRO A 36 -16.84 4.93 -20.29
CA PRO A 36 -15.84 5.80 -20.90
C PRO A 36 -15.56 7.09 -20.12
N ALA A 37 -16.54 7.59 -19.36
CA ALA A 37 -16.39 8.79 -18.54
C ALA A 37 -15.48 8.57 -17.32
N GLU A 38 -15.41 7.33 -16.84
CA GLU A 38 -14.59 6.93 -15.67
C GLU A 38 -13.37 6.09 -16.09
N THR A 39 -13.07 6.00 -17.37
CA THR A 39 -11.97 5.16 -17.88
C THR A 39 -10.95 5.99 -18.65
N ILE A 40 -9.70 5.93 -18.21
CA ILE A 40 -8.56 6.53 -18.93
C ILE A 40 -7.79 5.41 -19.63
N ARG A 41 -7.67 5.51 -20.94
CA ARG A 41 -6.84 4.60 -21.74
C ARG A 41 -5.43 5.15 -21.83
N LEU A 42 -4.47 4.34 -21.41
CA LEU A 42 -3.04 4.61 -21.51
C LEU A 42 -2.53 4.15 -22.89
N HIS A 43 -1.36 4.66 -23.29
CA HIS A 43 -0.61 4.08 -24.40
C HIS A 43 -0.31 2.61 -24.09
N SER A 44 -0.29 1.77 -25.12
CA SER A 44 -0.03 0.34 -24.96
C SER A 44 1.38 0.08 -24.43
N TYR A 45 1.58 -1.11 -23.84
CA TYR A 45 2.90 -1.56 -23.42
C TYR A 45 3.90 -1.55 -24.59
N GLU A 46 3.46 -1.97 -25.79
CA GLU A 46 4.31 -2.02 -26.98
C GLU A 46 4.70 -0.63 -27.49
N GLU A 47 3.82 0.37 -27.37
CA GLU A 47 4.14 1.77 -27.66
C GLU A 47 5.15 2.30 -26.66
N CYS A 48 4.91 2.12 -25.37
CA CYS A 48 5.80 2.56 -24.30
C CYS A 48 7.19 1.91 -24.38
N ALA A 49 7.27 0.65 -24.81
CA ALA A 49 8.54 -0.05 -24.99
C ALA A 49 9.38 0.50 -26.18
N ARG A 50 8.77 1.21 -27.12
CA ARG A 50 9.43 1.76 -28.32
C ARG A 50 9.62 3.26 -28.25
N ASP A 51 8.77 3.95 -27.50
CA ASP A 51 8.75 5.42 -27.43
C ASP A 51 8.72 5.88 -25.96
N ASN A 52 9.84 6.48 -25.55
CA ASN A 52 9.99 7.05 -24.21
C ASN A 52 8.99 8.20 -23.95
N ARG A 53 8.49 8.86 -24.99
CA ARG A 53 7.49 9.92 -24.87
C ARG A 53 6.14 9.32 -24.44
N ALA A 54 5.69 8.26 -25.10
CA ALA A 54 4.47 7.53 -24.73
C ALA A 54 4.54 7.03 -23.29
N PHE A 55 5.70 6.48 -22.89
CA PHE A 55 5.95 6.08 -21.50
C PHE A 55 5.84 7.28 -20.53
N GLY A 56 6.43 8.43 -20.87
CA GLY A 56 6.37 9.64 -20.05
C GLY A 56 4.95 10.21 -19.93
N GLU A 57 4.15 10.13 -21.00
CA GLU A 57 2.75 10.53 -21.01
C GLU A 57 1.91 9.62 -20.09
N ASN A 58 2.09 8.29 -20.15
CA ASN A 58 1.46 7.36 -19.23
C ASN A 58 1.85 7.65 -17.77
N PHE A 59 3.13 7.88 -17.53
CA PHE A 59 3.60 8.23 -16.19
C PHE A 59 2.93 9.50 -15.67
N THR A 60 2.80 10.52 -16.50
CA THR A 60 2.13 11.78 -16.14
C THR A 60 0.67 11.55 -15.76
N VAL A 61 -0.05 10.71 -16.51
CA VAL A 61 -1.44 10.35 -16.20
C VAL A 61 -1.53 9.63 -14.86
N ILE A 62 -0.68 8.61 -14.64
CA ILE A 62 -0.66 7.83 -13.38
C ILE A 62 -0.36 8.74 -12.20
N GLU A 63 0.65 9.62 -12.33
CA GLU A 63 1.02 10.57 -11.28
C GLU A 63 -0.10 11.58 -11.00
N THR A 64 -0.77 12.07 -12.03
CA THR A 64 -1.90 12.98 -11.87
C THR A 64 -3.04 12.32 -11.10
N GLN A 65 -3.42 11.08 -11.50
CA GLN A 65 -4.48 10.34 -10.81
C GLN A 65 -4.11 10.01 -9.36
N SER A 66 -2.85 9.67 -9.09
CA SER A 66 -2.39 9.38 -7.73
C SER A 66 -2.31 10.62 -6.82
N ASN A 67 -2.38 11.83 -7.38
CA ASN A 67 -2.41 13.09 -6.64
C ASN A 67 -3.84 13.58 -6.31
N LEU A 68 -4.87 12.88 -6.77
CA LEU A 68 -6.26 13.21 -6.43
C LEU A 68 -6.61 12.63 -5.05
N MET A 69 -7.32 13.37 -4.23
CA MET A 69 -7.84 12.89 -2.94
C MET A 69 -8.93 11.84 -3.14
N GLU A 70 -9.75 12.02 -4.18
CA GLU A 70 -10.85 11.12 -4.52
C GLU A 70 -10.75 10.71 -5.99
N PRO A 71 -9.78 9.85 -6.35
CA PRO A 71 -9.65 9.39 -7.72
C PRO A 71 -10.80 8.43 -8.06
N THR A 72 -11.42 8.64 -9.22
CA THR A 72 -12.52 7.81 -9.72
C THR A 72 -12.14 7.02 -10.96
N ALA A 73 -11.07 7.42 -11.65
CA ALA A 73 -10.73 6.86 -12.94
C ALA A 73 -10.11 5.45 -12.83
N THR A 74 -10.64 4.54 -13.65
CA THR A 74 -10.01 3.25 -13.95
C THR A 74 -8.99 3.46 -15.07
N LEU A 75 -7.76 2.98 -14.87
CA LEU A 75 -6.71 3.03 -15.88
C LEU A 75 -6.69 1.72 -16.67
N VAL A 76 -6.53 1.81 -17.99
CA VAL A 76 -6.50 0.66 -18.88
C VAL A 76 -5.32 0.75 -19.83
N GLU A 77 -4.44 -0.23 -19.82
CA GLU A 77 -3.30 -0.36 -20.71
C GLU A 77 -3.43 -1.62 -21.56
N ALA A 78 -3.27 -1.51 -22.87
CA ALA A 78 -3.24 -2.67 -23.78
C ALA A 78 -1.86 -3.38 -23.67
N VAL A 79 -1.87 -4.71 -23.63
CA VAL A 79 -0.68 -5.57 -23.62
C VAL A 79 -0.97 -6.79 -24.50
N GLY A 80 -0.46 -6.80 -25.73
CA GLY A 80 -0.79 -7.80 -26.73
C GLY A 80 -2.29 -7.84 -27.06
N ASP A 81 -2.92 -8.98 -26.86
CA ASP A 81 -4.34 -9.23 -27.06
C ASP A 81 -5.21 -9.01 -25.80
N ARG A 82 -4.59 -8.57 -24.69
CA ARG A 82 -5.24 -8.37 -23.40
C ARG A 82 -5.03 -6.95 -22.89
N TYR A 83 -5.60 -6.67 -21.74
CA TYR A 83 -5.53 -5.37 -21.08
C TYR A 83 -5.19 -5.54 -19.60
N VAL A 84 -4.30 -4.70 -19.11
CA VAL A 84 -4.15 -4.44 -17.68
C VAL A 84 -5.18 -3.40 -17.29
N VAL A 85 -6.02 -3.72 -16.33
CA VAL A 85 -7.03 -2.82 -15.76
C VAL A 85 -6.64 -2.54 -14.31
N VAL A 86 -6.51 -1.26 -13.97
CA VAL A 86 -6.21 -0.79 -12.63
C VAL A 86 -7.39 0.02 -12.13
N THR A 87 -8.06 -0.49 -11.10
CA THR A 87 -9.19 0.22 -10.49
C THR A 87 -8.73 1.43 -9.69
N PRO A 88 -9.59 2.43 -9.47
CA PRO A 88 -9.23 3.62 -8.71
C PRO A 88 -8.66 3.27 -7.34
N PRO A 89 -7.64 3.98 -6.86
CA PRO A 89 -7.12 3.78 -5.51
C PRO A 89 -8.17 4.07 -4.44
N ASN A 90 -8.01 3.46 -3.26
CA ASN A 90 -8.84 3.77 -2.11
C ASN A 90 -8.61 5.22 -1.65
N THR A 91 -9.61 5.78 -1.00
CA THR A 91 -9.45 7.01 -0.23
C THR A 91 -8.49 6.77 0.94
N THR A 92 -7.88 7.83 1.43
CA THR A 92 -7.04 7.74 2.63
C THR A 92 -7.86 7.28 3.83
N LEU A 93 -7.27 6.45 4.69
CA LEU A 93 -7.90 6.05 5.95
C LEU A 93 -8.15 7.28 6.83
N THR A 94 -9.22 7.26 7.60
CA THR A 94 -9.43 8.25 8.66
C THR A 94 -8.47 7.97 9.83
N THR A 95 -8.33 8.95 10.74
CA THR A 95 -7.53 8.77 11.96
C THR A 95 -8.06 7.60 12.80
N GLU A 96 -9.38 7.44 12.89
CA GLU A 96 -10.03 6.37 13.64
C GLU A 96 -9.76 4.99 13.04
N GLU A 97 -9.83 4.87 11.72
CA GLU A 97 -9.51 3.62 11.01
C GLU A 97 -8.03 3.25 11.15
N LEU A 98 -7.17 4.28 11.11
CA LEU A 98 -5.74 4.09 11.30
C LEU A 98 -5.44 3.66 12.73
N ASP A 99 -6.02 4.32 13.73
CA ASP A 99 -5.91 3.96 15.14
C ASP A 99 -6.38 2.52 15.37
N HIS A 100 -7.55 2.16 14.83
CA HIS A 100 -8.06 0.79 14.95
C HIS A 100 -7.06 -0.25 14.42
N SER A 101 -6.41 0.04 13.30
CA SER A 101 -5.41 -0.86 12.70
C SER A 101 -4.17 -1.02 13.58
N PHE A 102 -3.73 0.05 14.26
CA PHE A 102 -2.55 0.02 15.13
C PHE A 102 -2.85 -0.42 16.56
N ASP A 103 -4.08 -0.28 17.02
CA ASP A 103 -4.52 -0.71 18.35
C ASP A 103 -4.82 -2.21 18.45
N LEU A 104 -4.75 -2.96 17.34
CA LEU A 104 -4.87 -4.41 17.34
C LEU A 104 -3.84 -5.05 18.28
N PRO A 105 -4.12 -6.22 18.88
CA PRO A 105 -3.28 -6.87 19.85
C PRO A 105 -2.08 -7.57 19.20
N TYR A 106 -1.16 -6.79 18.64
CA TYR A 106 0.08 -7.31 18.06
C TYR A 106 1.00 -7.87 19.13
N GLU A 107 1.51 -9.09 18.93
CA GLU A 107 2.43 -9.75 19.85
C GLU A 107 3.82 -9.10 19.92
N ARG A 108 4.22 -8.34 18.88
CA ARG A 108 5.56 -7.75 18.75
C ARG A 108 6.67 -8.76 19.00
N ALA A 109 6.54 -9.93 18.40
CA ALA A 109 7.50 -11.02 18.48
C ALA A 109 7.75 -11.62 17.08
N PRO A 110 8.93 -12.18 16.81
CA PRO A 110 9.18 -12.96 15.62
C PRO A 110 8.23 -14.17 15.55
N HIS A 111 7.87 -14.57 14.31
CA HIS A 111 7.05 -15.75 14.15
C HIS A 111 7.73 -17.00 14.75
N PRO A 112 7.00 -17.89 15.43
CA PRO A 112 7.58 -19.05 16.15
C PRO A 112 8.46 -19.97 15.29
N ARG A 113 8.29 -19.99 13.97
CA ARG A 113 9.15 -20.75 13.04
C ARG A 113 10.64 -20.37 13.10
N TYR A 114 10.96 -19.19 13.64
CA TYR A 114 12.33 -18.70 13.81
C TYR A 114 12.95 -19.05 15.14
N ASN A 115 12.19 -19.67 16.06
CA ASN A 115 12.70 -20.11 17.34
C ASN A 115 13.88 -21.07 17.14
N GLY A 116 15.00 -20.79 17.82
CA GLY A 116 16.22 -21.59 17.70
C GLY A 116 17.06 -21.38 16.44
N LYS A 117 16.72 -20.42 15.59
CA LYS A 117 17.47 -20.09 14.36
C LYS A 117 18.42 -18.89 14.48
N GLY A 118 18.61 -18.41 15.73
CA GLY A 118 19.40 -17.21 15.99
C GLY A 118 18.60 -15.92 15.89
N ASP A 119 19.26 -14.79 16.15
CA ASP A 119 18.64 -13.47 16.13
C ASP A 119 18.34 -13.01 14.70
N ILE A 120 17.26 -12.24 14.55
CA ILE A 120 16.89 -11.61 13.29
C ILE A 120 17.34 -10.13 13.37
N PRO A 121 18.45 -9.74 12.69
CA PRO A 121 19.01 -8.39 12.83
C PRO A 121 18.01 -7.28 12.52
N ALA A 122 17.20 -7.45 11.48
CA ALA A 122 16.17 -6.48 11.13
C ALA A 122 15.10 -6.32 12.22
N TRP A 123 14.74 -7.42 12.91
CA TRP A 123 13.82 -7.38 14.03
C TRP A 123 14.39 -6.60 15.21
N GLU A 124 15.63 -6.84 15.56
CA GLU A 124 16.31 -6.13 16.67
C GLU A 124 16.32 -4.62 16.45
N MET A 125 16.44 -4.18 15.19
CA MET A 125 16.43 -2.75 14.84
C MET A 125 15.05 -2.10 15.00
N ILE A 126 13.96 -2.83 14.72
CA ILE A 126 12.62 -2.24 14.59
C ILE A 126 11.64 -2.61 15.70
N LYS A 127 11.95 -3.59 16.56
CA LYS A 127 11.02 -4.12 17.56
C LYS A 127 10.40 -3.07 18.51
N HIS A 128 11.08 -1.95 18.72
CA HIS A 128 10.60 -0.84 19.57
C HIS A 128 10.15 0.38 18.74
N SER A 129 10.09 0.28 17.41
CA SER A 129 9.67 1.39 16.57
C SER A 129 8.17 1.65 16.68
N VAL A 130 7.78 2.92 16.54
CA VAL A 130 6.38 3.38 16.54
C VAL A 130 6.13 4.15 15.24
N ASN A 131 5.14 3.74 14.49
CA ASN A 131 4.67 4.48 13.33
C ASN A 131 3.60 5.47 13.76
N ILE A 132 3.77 6.74 13.43
CA ILE A 132 2.84 7.81 13.81
C ILE A 132 1.91 8.24 12.68
N HIS A 133 2.28 7.95 11.43
CA HIS A 133 1.48 8.30 10.24
C HIS A 133 1.71 7.34 9.09
N ARG A 134 0.88 7.45 8.07
CA ARG A 134 1.02 6.81 6.77
C ARG A 134 1.03 7.88 5.68
N GLY A 135 1.61 7.54 4.52
CA GLY A 135 1.74 8.43 3.37
C GLY A 135 2.97 9.33 3.42
N CYS A 136 3.33 9.88 2.26
CA CYS A 136 4.44 10.81 2.13
C CYS A 136 4.24 11.71 0.90
N PHE A 137 4.24 13.02 1.10
CA PHE A 137 4.15 14.01 0.02
C PHE A 137 5.51 14.39 -0.59
N GLY A 138 6.59 13.77 -0.16
CA GLY A 138 7.97 14.21 -0.49
C GLY A 138 8.33 14.13 -1.97
N GLY A 139 7.71 13.23 -2.76
CA GLY A 139 7.91 13.15 -4.21
C GLY A 139 9.36 12.92 -4.67
N CYS A 140 10.23 12.39 -3.80
CA CYS A 140 11.63 12.16 -4.13
C CYS A 140 11.76 11.15 -5.27
N SER A 141 12.56 11.48 -6.30
CA SER A 141 12.67 10.68 -7.52
C SER A 141 13.19 9.26 -7.33
N PHE A 142 13.88 8.99 -6.24
CA PHE A 142 14.44 7.67 -5.88
C PHE A 142 13.53 6.87 -4.94
N CYS A 143 12.46 7.46 -4.41
CA CYS A 143 11.70 6.89 -3.30
C CYS A 143 10.31 6.45 -3.74
N THR A 144 9.94 5.21 -3.43
CA THR A 144 8.64 4.64 -3.77
C THR A 144 7.61 4.69 -2.63
N ILE A 145 7.94 5.32 -1.49
CA ILE A 145 7.04 5.37 -0.32
C ILE A 145 5.73 6.05 -0.68
N SER A 146 5.76 7.16 -1.42
CA SER A 146 4.55 7.87 -1.84
C SER A 146 3.66 7.05 -2.78
N ALA A 147 4.25 6.22 -3.63
CA ALA A 147 3.50 5.30 -4.50
C ALA A 147 2.93 4.12 -3.72
N HIS A 148 3.64 3.64 -2.68
CA HIS A 148 3.23 2.48 -1.88
C HIS A 148 2.23 2.82 -0.78
N GLN A 149 2.44 3.93 -0.04
CA GLN A 149 1.63 4.31 1.11
C GLN A 149 0.66 5.47 0.83
N GLY A 150 0.68 6.01 -0.38
CA GLY A 150 -0.09 7.18 -0.77
C GLY A 150 0.67 8.49 -0.58
N LYS A 151 0.19 9.54 -1.25
CA LYS A 151 0.78 10.88 -1.25
C LYS A 151 0.21 11.79 -0.16
N PHE A 152 -0.89 11.39 0.44
CA PHE A 152 -1.54 12.13 1.53
C PHE A 152 -1.12 11.56 2.86
N ILE A 153 -0.71 12.45 3.77
CA ILE A 153 -0.34 12.04 5.12
C ILE A 153 -1.60 11.90 5.94
N ASN A 154 -1.72 10.74 6.57
CA ASN A 154 -2.75 10.43 7.53
C ASN A 154 -2.10 10.04 8.85
N SER A 155 -2.44 10.73 9.93
CA SER A 155 -1.80 10.56 11.24
C SER A 155 -2.70 9.80 12.20
N ARG A 156 -2.09 9.02 13.07
CA ARG A 156 -2.74 8.43 14.23
C ARG A 156 -3.08 9.50 15.27
N SER A 157 -4.05 9.23 16.12
CA SER A 157 -4.31 10.08 17.28
C SER A 157 -3.16 10.03 18.29
N GLU A 158 -2.96 11.10 19.02
CA GLU A 158 -2.00 11.15 20.11
C GLU A 158 -2.26 10.05 21.15
N ARG A 159 -3.53 9.78 21.47
CA ARG A 159 -3.92 8.69 22.38
C ARG A 159 -3.39 7.35 21.92
N SER A 160 -3.65 6.94 20.68
CA SER A 160 -3.20 5.66 20.12
C SER A 160 -1.67 5.55 20.14
N ILE A 161 -0.95 6.62 19.78
CA ILE A 161 0.52 6.66 19.80
C ILE A 161 1.04 6.48 21.25
N LEU A 162 0.51 7.26 22.19
CA LEU A 162 0.98 7.19 23.59
C LEU A 162 0.67 5.85 24.25
N ASP A 163 -0.46 5.24 23.94
CA ASP A 163 -0.82 3.93 24.46
C ASP A 163 0.10 2.83 23.90
N GLU A 164 0.51 2.95 22.64
CA GLU A 164 1.53 2.06 22.07
C GLU A 164 2.89 2.26 22.72
N VAL A 165 3.33 3.50 22.91
CA VAL A 165 4.59 3.82 23.60
C VAL A 165 4.61 3.24 25.02
N ARG A 166 3.50 3.37 25.77
CA ARG A 166 3.38 2.79 27.12
C ARG A 166 3.48 1.28 27.10
N ARG A 167 2.85 0.61 26.13
CA ARG A 167 2.97 -0.85 25.93
C ARG A 167 4.42 -1.24 25.67
N ILE A 168 5.12 -0.54 24.78
CA ILE A 168 6.53 -0.80 24.48
C ILE A 168 7.40 -0.57 25.71
N ALA A 169 7.16 0.51 26.46
CA ALA A 169 7.92 0.84 27.67
C ALA A 169 7.79 -0.24 28.78
N SER A 170 6.69 -0.99 28.76
CA SER A 170 6.49 -2.13 29.68
C SER A 170 7.06 -3.46 29.19
N MET A 171 7.60 -3.53 27.96
CA MET A 171 8.14 -4.76 27.40
C MET A 171 9.46 -5.16 28.08
N PRO A 172 9.69 -6.46 28.35
CA PRO A 172 10.98 -6.93 28.83
C PRO A 172 12.08 -6.67 27.79
N GLY A 173 13.25 -6.25 28.25
CA GLY A 173 14.40 -6.01 27.37
C GLY A 173 14.52 -4.61 26.80
N LEU A 174 13.58 -3.70 27.08
CA LEU A 174 13.77 -2.28 26.77
C LEU A 174 14.82 -1.70 27.76
N SER A 175 15.85 -1.08 27.23
CA SER A 175 16.87 -0.40 28.04
C SER A 175 16.99 1.07 27.63
N LEU A 176 17.63 1.89 28.48
CA LEU A 176 17.90 3.30 28.18
C LEU A 176 18.72 3.51 26.91
N ILE A 177 19.51 2.54 26.49
CA ILE A 177 20.27 2.58 25.23
C ILE A 177 19.32 2.66 24.02
N HIS A 178 18.16 1.98 24.05
CA HIS A 178 17.18 2.01 22.98
C HIS A 178 16.46 3.37 22.87
N ILE A 179 16.38 4.11 23.99
CA ILE A 179 15.70 5.41 24.05
C ILE A 179 16.69 6.55 23.74
N SER A 180 17.94 6.42 24.17
CA SER A 180 18.94 7.48 24.11
C SER A 180 19.90 7.40 22.92
N ALA A 181 19.88 6.32 22.14
CA ALA A 181 20.65 6.25 20.90
C ALA A 181 19.92 7.06 19.83
N PRO A 182 20.35 8.32 19.51
CA PRO A 182 19.81 9.01 18.36
C PRO A 182 20.16 8.16 17.15
N THR A 183 19.16 7.79 16.37
CA THR A 183 19.39 7.28 15.02
C THR A 183 20.23 8.33 14.28
N ARG A 184 21.51 8.07 14.19
CA ARG A 184 22.38 8.86 13.29
C ARG A 184 21.94 8.49 11.87
N LEU A 185 21.20 9.40 11.27
CA LEU A 185 21.03 9.44 9.85
C LEU A 185 22.37 9.79 9.18
#